data_fc57f07d3e5ab34cb1a8b13b8b706734
#
_entry.id   fc57f07d3e5ab34cb1a8b13b8b706734
#
_cell.length_a   1.000
_cell.length_b   1.000
_cell.length_c   1.000
_cell.angle_alpha   90.00
_cell.angle_beta   90.00
_cell.angle_gamma   90.00
#
_symmetry.space_group_name_H-M   'P 1'
#
loop_
_entity.id
_entity.type
_entity.pdbx_description
1 polymer ?
#
loop_
_entity_poly.entity_id
_entity_poly.type
_entity_poly.pdbx_seq_one_letter_code
_entity_poly.pdbx_strand_id
1 'polypeptide(L)'
;GQWVGAPPIADTFVVNIGNIMEMWSNGRFSSTPHRVINVGNDDRYSIPLFVNPSAEVKIKPLVGDLAAFESFHYGTYQRDLWRNTFPVAEIS
;
A
#
# COMPACT_ATOMS: atom_id res chain seq x y z
N GLY A 1 -16.43 2.47 -9.85
CA GLY A 1 -16.52 1.19 -9.19
C GLY A 1 -17.42 1.20 -7.97
N GLN A 2 -17.73 0.04 -7.49
CA GLN A 2 -18.56 -0.15 -6.30
C GLN A 2 -17.70 -0.48 -5.09
N TRP A 3 -18.12 0.00 -3.91
CA TRP A 3 -17.56 -0.47 -2.66
C TRP A 3 -18.09 -1.85 -2.33
N VAL A 4 -17.20 -2.76 -2.00
CA VAL A 4 -17.52 -4.13 -1.60
C VAL A 4 -17.15 -4.31 -0.13
N GLY A 5 -18.07 -4.87 0.66
CA GLY A 5 -17.81 -5.15 2.06
C GLY A 5 -16.88 -6.35 2.23
N ALA A 6 -15.98 -6.24 3.21
CA ALA A 6 -15.14 -7.34 3.65
C ALA A 6 -15.52 -7.69 5.09
N PRO A 7 -16.57 -8.52 5.30
CA PRO A 7 -17.00 -8.84 6.65
C PRO A 7 -15.94 -9.67 7.39
N PRO A 8 -15.85 -9.52 8.73
CA PRO A 8 -14.91 -10.29 9.52
C PRO A 8 -15.19 -11.78 9.41
N ILE A 9 -14.14 -12.56 9.22
CA ILE A 9 -14.16 -14.01 9.25
C ILE A 9 -13.21 -14.48 10.34
N ALA A 10 -13.68 -15.28 11.28
CA ALA A 10 -12.87 -15.75 12.39
C ALA A 10 -11.59 -16.45 11.91
N ASP A 11 -10.49 -16.20 12.62
CA ASP A 11 -9.18 -16.83 12.36
C ASP A 11 -8.60 -16.52 10.96
N THR A 12 -8.97 -15.37 10.39
CA THR A 12 -8.44 -14.93 9.10
C THR A 12 -7.87 -13.53 9.18
N PHE A 13 -7.07 -13.20 8.16
CA PHE A 13 -6.59 -11.84 7.91
C PHE A 13 -7.20 -11.28 6.63
N VAL A 14 -7.42 -9.97 6.60
CA VAL A 14 -7.69 -9.26 5.35
C VAL A 14 -6.36 -8.83 4.76
N VAL A 15 -6.07 -9.26 3.55
CA VAL A 15 -4.84 -8.89 2.84
C VAL A 15 -5.17 -7.86 1.77
N ASN A 16 -4.56 -6.68 1.90
CA ASN A 16 -4.68 -5.61 0.91
C ASN A 16 -3.40 -5.54 0.08
N ILE A 17 -3.56 -5.59 -1.23
CA ILE A 17 -2.44 -5.42 -2.17
C ILE A 17 -2.07 -3.94 -2.21
N GLY A 18 -0.79 -3.66 -2.04
CA GLY A 18 -0.25 -2.31 -2.09
C GLY A 18 0.31 -1.93 -3.46
N ASN A 19 0.74 -0.67 -3.58
CA ASN A 19 1.25 -0.11 -4.83
C ASN A 19 2.51 -0.82 -5.34
N ILE A 20 3.37 -1.28 -4.45
CA ILE A 20 4.60 -1.98 -4.84
C ILE A 20 4.28 -3.32 -5.51
N MET A 21 3.34 -4.07 -4.96
CA MET A 21 2.91 -5.33 -5.58
C MET A 21 2.25 -5.09 -6.94
N GLU A 22 1.49 -4.01 -7.06
CA GLU A 22 0.92 -3.61 -8.35
C GLU A 22 2.03 -3.34 -9.39
N MET A 23 3.06 -2.59 -9.00
CA MET A 23 4.20 -2.31 -9.87
C MET A 23 5.01 -3.57 -10.21
N TRP A 24 5.32 -4.40 -9.21
CA TRP A 24 6.07 -5.64 -9.42
C TRP A 24 5.36 -6.60 -10.37
N SER A 25 4.05 -6.69 -10.25
CA SER A 25 3.24 -7.57 -11.08
C SER A 25 2.85 -6.95 -12.42
N ASN A 26 3.31 -5.74 -12.70
CA ASN A 26 2.95 -4.97 -13.89
C ASN A 26 1.44 -4.87 -14.08
N GLY A 27 0.74 -4.56 -12.99
CA GLY A 27 -0.71 -4.39 -12.98
C GLY A 27 -1.54 -5.67 -12.89
N ARG A 28 -0.92 -6.84 -12.77
CA ARG A 28 -1.66 -8.10 -12.61
C ARG A 28 -2.37 -8.18 -11.26
N PHE A 29 -1.77 -7.59 -10.22
CA PHE A 29 -2.43 -7.30 -8.96
C PHE A 29 -2.74 -5.82 -8.89
N SER A 30 -3.92 -5.47 -8.40
CA SER A 30 -4.33 -4.07 -8.27
C SER A 30 -4.23 -3.60 -6.83
N SER A 31 -3.67 -2.40 -6.65
CA SER A 31 -3.77 -1.69 -5.39
C SER A 31 -5.16 -1.06 -5.31
N THR A 32 -6.01 -1.64 -4.49
CA THR A 32 -7.43 -1.24 -4.41
C THR A 32 -7.64 -0.25 -3.27
N PRO A 33 -8.30 0.89 -3.52
CA PRO A 33 -8.71 1.79 -2.45
C PRO A 33 -9.58 1.06 -1.43
N HIS A 34 -9.29 1.27 -0.17
CA HIS A 34 -10.02 0.64 0.91
C HIS A 34 -10.20 1.61 2.07
N ARG A 35 -11.23 1.38 2.85
CA ARG A 35 -11.54 2.20 4.02
C ARG A 35 -12.25 1.36 5.06
N VAL A 36 -12.31 1.91 6.26
CA VAL A 36 -13.09 1.37 7.36
C VAL A 36 -14.22 2.35 7.68
N ILE A 37 -15.42 1.83 7.84
CA ILE A 37 -16.57 2.59 8.31
C ILE A 37 -16.96 2.01 9.67
N ASN A 38 -16.91 2.83 10.70
CA ASN A 38 -17.42 2.45 12.01
C ASN A 38 -18.89 2.87 12.11
N VAL A 39 -19.78 1.91 11.97
CA VAL A 39 -21.23 2.15 12.00
C VAL A 39 -21.86 1.91 13.36
N GLY A 40 -21.11 1.41 14.32
CA GLY A 40 -21.57 1.14 15.67
C GLY A 40 -21.31 2.30 16.63
N ASN A 41 -21.85 2.20 17.84
CA ASN A 41 -21.58 3.13 18.94
C ASN A 41 -20.36 2.70 19.77
N ASP A 42 -19.80 1.53 19.48
CA ASP A 42 -18.64 0.97 20.17
C ASP A 42 -17.34 1.38 19.50
N ASP A 43 -16.26 1.42 20.29
CA ASP A 43 -14.93 1.62 19.76
C ASP A 43 -14.52 0.46 18.85
N ARG A 44 -13.84 0.80 17.76
CA ARG A 44 -13.30 -0.16 16.82
C ARG A 44 -11.81 0.02 16.69
N TYR A 45 -11.07 -1.08 16.85
CA TYR A 45 -9.62 -1.10 16.74
C TYR A 45 -9.20 -1.86 15.49
N SER A 46 -8.10 -1.43 14.88
CA SER A 46 -7.43 -2.19 13.84
C SER A 46 -5.93 -2.16 14.06
N ILE A 47 -5.27 -3.29 13.76
CA ILE A 47 -3.83 -3.44 13.92
C ILE A 47 -3.28 -3.89 12.57
N PRO A 48 -2.90 -2.97 11.69
CA PRO A 48 -2.35 -3.35 10.40
C PRO A 48 -0.89 -3.80 10.52
N LEU A 49 -0.53 -4.80 9.72
CA LEU A 49 0.85 -5.20 9.50
C LEU A 49 1.24 -4.82 8.07
N PHE A 50 2.20 -3.93 7.93
CA PHE A 50 2.75 -3.55 6.63
C PHE A 50 3.93 -4.45 6.29
N VAL A 51 3.82 -5.18 5.19
CA VAL A 51 4.91 -6.00 4.67
C VAL A 51 5.58 -5.23 3.53
N ASN A 52 6.80 -4.80 3.76
CA ASN A 52 7.53 -3.93 2.85
C ASN A 52 8.87 -4.56 2.45
N PRO A 53 9.38 -4.26 1.24
CA PRO A 53 10.75 -4.63 0.89
C PRO A 53 11.76 -3.79 1.67
N SER A 54 13.01 -4.22 1.66
CA SER A 54 14.11 -3.43 2.21
C SER A 54 14.31 -2.13 1.45
N ALA A 55 14.89 -1.12 2.11
CA ALA A 55 15.09 0.21 1.51
C ALA A 55 15.97 0.18 0.25
N GLU A 56 16.92 -0.74 0.18
CA GLU A 56 17.85 -0.89 -0.93
C GLU A 56 17.24 -1.61 -2.14
N VAL A 57 16.07 -2.22 -1.98
CA VAL A 57 15.44 -2.97 -3.07
C VAL A 57 15.05 -2.03 -4.20
N LYS A 58 15.49 -2.37 -5.38
CA LYS A 58 15.17 -1.63 -6.59
C LYS A 58 13.84 -2.12 -7.13
N ILE A 59 12.88 -1.22 -7.19
CA ILE A 59 11.52 -1.54 -7.64
C ILE A 59 11.43 -1.39 -9.14
N LYS A 60 11.01 -2.46 -9.79
CA LYS A 60 10.72 -2.54 -11.23
C LYS A 60 9.73 -3.67 -11.46
N PRO A 61 8.97 -3.66 -12.55
CA PRO A 61 8.15 -4.81 -12.87
C PRO A 61 9.00 -6.07 -13.02
N LEU A 62 8.51 -7.17 -12.47
CA LEU A 62 9.18 -8.48 -12.56
C LEU A 62 8.66 -9.30 -13.73
N VAL A 63 7.56 -8.88 -14.34
CA VAL A 63 6.90 -9.56 -15.45
C VAL A 63 6.44 -8.54 -16.49
N GLY A 64 6.29 -8.98 -17.72
CA GLY A 64 5.80 -8.15 -18.81
C GLY A 64 6.90 -7.32 -19.49
N ASP A 65 6.51 -6.29 -20.23
CA ASP A 65 7.44 -5.41 -20.94
C ASP A 65 8.03 -4.38 -19.96
N LEU A 66 9.34 -4.43 -19.79
CA LEU A 66 10.08 -3.59 -18.84
C LEU A 66 10.71 -2.36 -19.49
N ALA A 67 10.64 -2.22 -20.82
CA ALA A 67 11.45 -1.25 -21.56
C ALA A 67 11.13 0.22 -21.22
N ALA A 68 9.90 0.51 -20.81
CA ALA A 68 9.43 1.86 -20.52
C ALA A 68 9.42 2.21 -19.02
N PHE A 69 9.84 1.30 -18.16
CA PHE A 69 9.77 1.50 -16.72
C PHE A 69 11.09 2.03 -16.16
N GLU A 70 11.03 3.15 -15.46
CA GLU A 70 12.16 3.69 -14.71
C GLU A 70 12.17 3.12 -13.30
N SER A 71 13.20 2.36 -12.97
CA SER A 71 13.33 1.74 -11.65
C SER A 71 13.72 2.78 -10.57
N PHE A 72 13.31 2.51 -9.34
CA PHE A 72 13.63 3.35 -8.19
C PHE A 72 13.88 2.48 -6.96
N HIS A 73 14.59 3.04 -5.97
CA HIS A 73 14.81 2.35 -4.70
C HIS A 73 13.60 2.54 -3.78
N TYR A 74 13.18 1.47 -3.13
CA TYR A 74 12.02 1.50 -2.24
C TYR A 74 12.16 2.53 -1.12
N GLY A 75 13.34 2.64 -0.51
CA GLY A 75 13.58 3.61 0.56
C GLY A 75 13.35 5.05 0.14
N THR A 76 13.78 5.42 -1.06
CA THR A 76 13.53 6.75 -1.62
C THR A 76 12.05 7.00 -1.86
N TYR A 77 11.37 6.04 -2.47
CA TYR A 77 9.93 6.10 -2.70
C TYR A 77 9.15 6.29 -1.39
N GLN A 78 9.46 5.48 -0.38
CA GLN A 78 8.78 5.52 0.91
C GLN A 78 9.01 6.84 1.63
N ARG A 79 10.24 7.36 1.60
CA ARG A 79 10.59 8.64 2.19
C ARG A 79 9.81 9.78 1.54
N ASP A 80 9.76 9.81 0.23
CA ASP A 80 9.10 10.88 -0.52
C ASP A 80 7.58 10.81 -0.33
N LEU A 81 7.00 9.61 -0.35
CA LEU A 81 5.58 9.39 -0.04
C LEU A 81 5.24 9.89 1.36
N TRP A 82 6.07 9.56 2.34
CA TRP A 82 5.87 9.99 3.72
C TRP A 82 5.92 11.51 3.87
N ARG A 83 6.90 12.16 3.25
CA ARG A 83 7.04 13.62 3.27
C ARG A 83 5.85 14.31 2.64
N ASN A 84 5.31 13.77 1.57
CA ASN A 84 4.14 14.34 0.89
C ASN A 84 2.85 14.11 1.67
N THR A 85 2.75 12.99 2.39
CA THR A 85 1.56 12.64 3.18
C THR A 85 1.54 13.37 4.51
N PHE A 86 2.70 13.48 5.15
CA PHE A 86 2.86 14.10 6.47
C PHE A 86 3.91 15.22 6.41
N PRO A 87 3.57 16.37 5.83
CA PRO A 87 4.53 17.47 5.75
C PRO A 87 4.96 17.89 7.16
N VAL A 88 6.25 17.86 7.39
CA VAL A 88 6.82 18.37 8.64
C VAL A 88 6.68 19.87 8.61
N ALA A 89 6.03 20.45 9.61
CA ALA A 89 6.05 21.89 9.79
C ALA A 89 7.51 22.32 9.97
N GLU A 90 7.95 23.27 9.15
CA GLU A 90 9.26 23.88 9.36
C GLU A 90 9.29 24.48 10.76
N ILE A 91 10.16 23.96 11.58
CA ILE A 91 10.44 24.58 12.87
C ILE A 91 11.41 25.73 12.56
N SER A 92 10.86 26.90 12.47
CA SER A 92 11.65 28.12 12.33
C SER A 92 12.31 28.51 13.65
#